data_d757e88c004ef36cdf8ae7818c3e4ad8
#
_entry.id   d757e88c004ef36cdf8ae7818c3e4ad8
#
_cell.length_a   1.000
_cell.length_b   1.000
_cell.length_c   1.000
_cell.angle_alpha   90.00
_cell.angle_beta   90.00
_cell.angle_gamma   90.00
#
_symmetry.space_group_name_H-M   'P 1'
#
loop_
_entity.id
_entity.type
_entity.pdbx_description
1 polymer ?
#
loop_
_entity_poly.entity_id
_entity_poly.type
_entity_poly.pdbx_seq_one_letter_code
_entity_poly.pdbx_strand_id
1 'polypeptide(L)'
;DFSFSGLKTAVLYYLKNLKLTTISYKLKADTAASFQQATIDVLIHKTVKAAEVVGAKSIILCGGVAANKELQRQLKAKSHKLKTKFITSDFKFNTDNAAMVAAAAYINHLKKKKLKLIAQPNLNL
;
A
#
# COMPACT_ATOMS: atom_id res chain seq x y z
N ASP A 1 -15.87 -0.44 4.92
CA ASP A 1 -14.61 0.18 5.30
C ASP A 1 -13.69 -0.81 6.02
N PHE A 2 -12.38 -0.55 6.02
CA PHE A 2 -11.39 -1.38 6.68
C PHE A 2 -10.38 -0.50 7.43
N SER A 3 -10.09 -0.87 8.68
CA SER A 3 -9.14 -0.13 9.52
C SER A 3 -7.85 -0.93 9.70
N PHE A 4 -6.74 -0.46 9.15
CA PHE A 4 -5.42 -1.05 9.38
C PHE A 4 -4.95 -0.85 10.83
N SER A 5 -5.30 0.26 11.46
CA SER A 5 -5.03 0.47 12.90
C SER A 5 -5.85 -0.49 13.76
N GLY A 6 -7.10 -0.77 13.39
CA GLY A 6 -7.93 -1.80 14.03
C GLY A 6 -7.32 -3.20 13.92
N LEU A 7 -6.80 -3.58 12.75
CA LEU A 7 -6.10 -4.85 12.55
C LEU A 7 -4.84 -4.94 13.45
N LYS A 8 -4.05 -3.87 13.52
CA LYS A 8 -2.89 -3.79 14.42
C LYS A 8 -3.29 -4.02 15.90
N THR A 9 -4.36 -3.37 16.33
CA THR A 9 -4.88 -3.51 17.68
C THR A 9 -5.40 -4.92 17.96
N ALA A 10 -6.08 -5.54 16.99
CA ALA A 10 -6.54 -6.92 17.11
C ALA A 10 -5.40 -7.91 17.33
N VAL A 11 -4.30 -7.77 16.58
CA VAL A 11 -3.10 -8.60 16.78
C VAL A 11 -2.48 -8.39 18.16
N LEU A 12 -2.44 -7.14 18.64
CA LEU A 12 -1.93 -6.82 19.96
C LEU A 12 -2.75 -7.53 21.05
N TYR A 13 -4.08 -7.47 20.97
CA TYR A 13 -4.95 -8.15 21.93
C TYR A 13 -4.87 -9.67 21.80
N TYR A 14 -4.79 -10.21 20.61
CA TYR A 14 -4.58 -11.63 20.38
C TYR A 14 -3.34 -12.12 21.12
N LEU A 15 -2.19 -11.47 20.92
CA LEU A 15 -0.94 -11.85 21.58
C LEU A 15 -1.00 -11.68 23.11
N LYS A 16 -1.66 -10.63 23.61
CA LYS A 16 -1.85 -10.43 25.05
C LYS A 16 -2.73 -11.51 25.68
N ASN A 17 -3.81 -11.92 25.01
CA ASN A 17 -4.74 -12.91 25.51
C ASN A 17 -4.15 -14.33 25.58
N LEU A 18 -3.10 -14.61 24.80
CA LEU A 18 -2.38 -15.88 24.88
C LEU A 18 -1.68 -16.10 26.23
N LYS A 19 -1.56 -15.06 27.07
CA LYS A 19 -0.94 -15.13 28.42
C LYS A 19 0.41 -15.85 28.46
N LEU A 20 1.16 -15.80 27.36
CA LEU A 20 2.43 -16.48 27.23
C LEU A 20 3.52 -15.67 27.95
N THR A 21 4.27 -16.31 28.84
CA THR A 21 5.45 -15.71 29.47
C THR A 21 6.54 -15.45 28.42
N THR A 22 6.61 -16.28 27.40
CA THR A 22 7.54 -16.11 26.27
C THR A 22 6.84 -16.47 24.96
N ILE A 23 6.88 -15.54 23.99
CA ILE A 23 6.35 -15.80 22.64
C ILE A 23 7.42 -16.53 21.83
N SER A 24 7.12 -17.76 21.41
CA SER A 24 8.04 -18.55 20.59
C SER A 24 8.30 -17.88 19.23
N TYR A 25 9.49 -18.14 18.65
CA TYR A 25 9.83 -17.63 17.31
C TYR A 25 8.81 -18.06 16.27
N LYS A 26 8.35 -19.31 16.32
CA LYS A 26 7.33 -19.84 15.41
C LYS A 26 6.02 -19.03 15.51
N LEU A 27 5.53 -18.78 16.71
CA LEU A 27 4.29 -18.01 16.89
C LEU A 27 4.42 -16.59 16.38
N LYS A 28 5.59 -15.96 16.55
CA LYS A 28 5.87 -14.62 15.98
C LYS A 28 5.82 -14.66 14.46
N ALA A 29 6.47 -15.64 13.83
CA ALA A 29 6.51 -15.80 12.39
C ALA A 29 5.12 -16.06 11.79
N ASP A 30 4.35 -16.98 12.39
CA ASP A 30 3.01 -17.33 11.95
C ASP A 30 2.04 -16.14 12.09
N THR A 31 2.13 -15.41 13.20
CA THR A 31 1.32 -14.19 13.40
C THR A 31 1.67 -13.09 12.41
N ALA A 32 2.97 -12.88 12.15
CA ALA A 32 3.43 -11.89 11.17
C ALA A 32 2.97 -12.25 9.75
N ALA A 33 3.06 -13.52 9.37
CA ALA A 33 2.58 -14.00 8.07
C ALA A 33 1.07 -13.83 7.92
N SER A 34 0.29 -14.20 8.93
CA SER A 34 -1.17 -14.00 8.97
C SER A 34 -1.55 -12.53 8.86
N PHE A 35 -0.88 -11.66 9.62
CA PHE A 35 -1.10 -10.21 9.57
C PHE A 35 -0.81 -9.64 8.18
N GLN A 36 0.34 -10.04 7.59
CA GLN A 36 0.69 -9.62 6.24
C GLN A 36 -0.35 -10.06 5.22
N GLN A 37 -0.77 -11.32 5.27
CA GLN A 37 -1.75 -11.86 4.33
C GLN A 37 -3.11 -11.16 4.48
N ALA A 38 -3.61 -10.96 5.68
CA ALA A 38 -4.87 -10.24 5.92
C ALA A 38 -4.85 -8.81 5.35
N THR A 39 -3.71 -8.12 5.48
CA THR A 39 -3.51 -6.78 4.89
C THR A 39 -3.54 -6.84 3.36
N ILE A 40 -2.82 -7.80 2.77
CA ILE A 40 -2.72 -7.97 1.32
C ILE A 40 -4.08 -8.32 0.72
N ASP A 41 -4.83 -9.22 1.35
CA ASP A 41 -6.15 -9.65 0.88
C ASP A 41 -7.12 -8.48 0.74
N VAL A 42 -7.15 -7.59 1.73
CA VAL A 42 -8.00 -6.39 1.68
C VAL A 42 -7.58 -5.44 0.57
N LEU A 43 -6.29 -5.17 0.45
CA LEU A 43 -5.76 -4.29 -0.59
C LEU A 43 -6.06 -4.84 -2.00
N ILE A 44 -5.80 -6.12 -2.21
CA ILE A 44 -6.08 -6.78 -3.49
C ILE A 44 -7.57 -6.77 -3.80
N HIS A 45 -8.41 -7.19 -2.85
CA HIS A 45 -9.85 -7.23 -3.06
C HIS A 45 -10.41 -5.87 -3.47
N LYS A 46 -10.05 -4.82 -2.75
CA LYS A 46 -10.51 -3.46 -3.04
C LYS A 46 -9.98 -2.94 -4.37
N THR A 47 -8.70 -3.18 -4.68
CA THR A 47 -8.08 -2.74 -5.93
C THR A 47 -8.70 -3.44 -7.13
N VAL A 48 -8.89 -4.76 -7.06
CA VAL A 48 -9.53 -5.56 -8.12
C VAL A 48 -10.95 -5.07 -8.35
N LYS A 49 -11.75 -4.95 -7.30
CA LYS A 49 -13.13 -4.47 -7.39
C LYS A 49 -13.21 -3.07 -8.00
N ALA A 50 -12.34 -2.15 -7.58
CA ALA A 50 -12.28 -0.82 -8.15
C ALA A 50 -11.89 -0.84 -9.63
N ALA A 51 -10.89 -1.64 -10.00
CA ALA A 51 -10.45 -1.79 -11.38
C ALA A 51 -11.56 -2.32 -12.30
N GLU A 52 -12.34 -3.29 -11.82
CA GLU A 52 -13.50 -3.84 -12.54
C GLU A 52 -14.61 -2.79 -12.73
N VAL A 53 -14.97 -2.07 -11.67
CA VAL A 53 -16.04 -1.06 -11.71
C VAL A 53 -15.74 0.08 -12.68
N VAL A 54 -14.47 0.53 -12.74
CA VAL A 54 -14.09 1.65 -13.63
C VAL A 54 -13.56 1.18 -15.00
N GLY A 55 -13.50 -0.12 -15.25
CA GLY A 55 -12.95 -0.66 -16.50
C GLY A 55 -11.46 -0.29 -16.69
N ALA A 56 -10.66 -0.34 -15.62
CA ALA A 56 -9.27 0.10 -15.65
C ALA A 56 -8.43 -0.69 -16.64
N LYS A 57 -7.64 0.00 -17.47
CA LYS A 57 -6.69 -0.64 -18.40
C LYS A 57 -5.35 -0.96 -17.75
N SER A 58 -5.03 -0.31 -16.62
CA SER A 58 -3.80 -0.52 -15.87
C SER A 58 -4.00 -0.32 -14.37
N ILE A 59 -3.21 -1.04 -13.59
CA ILE A 59 -3.10 -0.89 -12.14
C ILE A 59 -1.68 -0.45 -11.82
N ILE A 60 -1.53 0.67 -11.12
CA ILE A 60 -0.24 1.23 -10.72
C ILE A 60 -0.09 1.05 -9.21
N LEU A 61 0.97 0.38 -8.78
CA LEU A 61 1.32 0.21 -7.37
C LEU A 61 2.52 1.10 -7.04
N CYS A 62 2.33 2.06 -6.11
CA CYS A 62 3.37 3.01 -5.67
C CYS A 62 3.23 3.32 -4.18
N GLY A 63 4.20 4.05 -3.62
CA GLY A 63 4.26 4.40 -2.20
C GLY A 63 4.99 3.35 -1.35
N GLY A 64 5.17 3.62 -0.05
CA GLY A 64 5.99 2.79 0.84
C GLY A 64 5.55 1.33 0.91
N VAL A 65 4.24 1.06 0.93
CA VAL A 65 3.69 -0.31 0.97
C VAL A 65 3.95 -1.07 -0.33
N ALA A 66 4.19 -0.37 -1.44
CA ALA A 66 4.56 -0.99 -2.71
C ALA A 66 5.88 -1.76 -2.66
N ALA A 67 6.75 -1.50 -1.67
CA ALA A 67 7.96 -2.27 -1.42
C ALA A 67 7.68 -3.73 -0.99
N ASN A 68 6.47 -4.05 -0.55
CA ASN A 68 6.10 -5.41 -0.15
C ASN A 68 6.04 -6.33 -1.37
N LYS A 69 7.01 -7.23 -1.46
CA LYS A 69 7.16 -8.16 -2.60
C LYS A 69 5.98 -9.11 -2.76
N GLU A 70 5.38 -9.55 -1.65
CA GLU A 70 4.24 -10.46 -1.69
C GLU A 70 2.97 -9.76 -2.23
N LEU A 71 2.73 -8.51 -1.82
CA LEU A 71 1.68 -7.67 -2.41
C LEU A 71 1.89 -7.49 -3.92
N GLN A 72 3.12 -7.17 -4.36
CA GLN A 72 3.43 -7.05 -5.78
C GLN A 72 3.14 -8.34 -6.54
N ARG A 73 3.61 -9.49 -6.01
CA ARG A 73 3.41 -10.81 -6.62
C ARG A 73 1.94 -11.15 -6.79
N GLN A 74 1.15 -11.00 -5.73
CA GLN A 74 -0.26 -11.33 -5.74
C GLN A 74 -1.07 -10.36 -6.60
N LEU A 75 -0.82 -9.06 -6.52
CA LEU A 75 -1.53 -8.05 -7.31
C LEU A 75 -1.20 -8.17 -8.81
N LYS A 76 0.05 -8.49 -9.16
CA LYS A 76 0.45 -8.78 -10.54
C LYS A 76 -0.32 -9.98 -11.10
N ALA A 77 -0.45 -11.06 -10.32
CA ALA A 77 -1.21 -12.24 -10.75
C ALA A 77 -2.70 -11.93 -10.95
N LYS A 78 -3.30 -11.11 -10.10
CA LYS A 78 -4.70 -10.67 -10.24
C LYS A 78 -4.88 -9.75 -11.45
N SER A 79 -3.97 -8.80 -11.66
CA SER A 79 -3.98 -7.90 -12.82
C SER A 79 -3.93 -8.68 -14.14
N HIS A 80 -3.12 -9.73 -14.21
CA HIS A 80 -3.05 -10.61 -15.37
C HIS A 80 -4.40 -11.29 -15.65
N LYS A 81 -5.08 -11.79 -14.60
CA LYS A 81 -6.42 -12.39 -14.74
C LYS A 81 -7.47 -11.39 -15.24
N LEU A 82 -7.36 -10.13 -14.82
CA LEU A 82 -8.22 -9.03 -15.27
C LEU A 82 -7.84 -8.48 -16.67
N LYS A 83 -6.79 -9.01 -17.29
CA LYS A 83 -6.24 -8.48 -18.55
C LYS A 83 -5.84 -6.99 -18.45
N THR A 84 -5.44 -6.54 -17.25
CA THR A 84 -4.96 -5.18 -17.00
C THR A 84 -3.44 -5.14 -16.94
N LYS A 85 -2.84 -4.02 -17.36
CA LYS A 85 -1.39 -3.82 -17.26
C LYS A 85 -1.03 -3.52 -15.81
N PHE A 86 -0.09 -4.29 -15.22
CA PHE A 86 0.47 -4.02 -13.90
C PHE A 86 1.74 -3.19 -14.01
N ILE A 87 1.83 -2.10 -13.26
CA ILE A 87 2.98 -1.19 -13.23
C ILE A 87 3.37 -0.98 -11.77
N THR A 88 4.65 -1.08 -11.46
CA THR A 88 5.19 -0.71 -10.15
C THR A 88 6.44 0.14 -10.34
N SER A 89 6.69 1.07 -9.42
CA SER A 89 7.90 1.88 -9.39
C SER A 89 9.10 1.06 -8.91
N ASP A 90 10.30 1.47 -9.30
CA ASP A 90 11.52 0.97 -8.68
C ASP A 90 11.51 1.24 -7.18
N PHE A 91 12.12 0.35 -6.41
CA PHE A 91 12.16 0.43 -4.94
C PHE A 91 12.63 1.81 -4.43
N LYS A 92 13.63 2.40 -5.09
CA LYS A 92 14.19 3.73 -4.74
C LYS A 92 13.20 4.88 -4.84
N PHE A 93 12.06 4.70 -5.53
CA PHE A 93 11.01 5.71 -5.69
C PHE A 93 9.74 5.40 -4.89
N ASN A 94 9.74 4.36 -4.06
CA ASN A 94 8.58 3.98 -3.25
C ASN A 94 8.39 4.84 -2.00
N THR A 95 9.45 5.50 -1.53
CA THR A 95 9.41 6.45 -0.41
C THR A 95 9.66 7.87 -0.89
N ASP A 96 9.60 8.83 0.02
CA ASP A 96 9.87 10.23 -0.29
C ASP A 96 11.23 10.40 -0.96
N ASN A 97 11.24 11.09 -2.10
CA ASN A 97 12.47 11.32 -2.85
C ASN A 97 12.40 12.65 -3.64
N ALA A 98 13.55 13.25 -3.85
CA ALA A 98 13.66 14.53 -4.55
C ALA A 98 13.20 14.45 -6.02
N ALA A 99 13.34 13.27 -6.67
CA ALA A 99 12.96 13.11 -8.07
C ALA A 99 11.44 13.28 -8.28
N MET A 100 10.60 12.73 -7.39
CA MET A 100 9.15 12.89 -7.50
C MET A 100 8.72 14.35 -7.23
N VAL A 101 9.39 15.04 -6.31
CA VAL A 101 9.13 16.46 -6.03
C VAL A 101 9.51 17.32 -7.24
N ALA A 102 10.68 17.07 -7.83
CA ALA A 102 11.13 17.78 -9.04
C ALA A 102 10.20 17.52 -10.23
N ALA A 103 9.75 16.27 -10.44
CA ALA A 103 8.81 15.93 -11.50
C ALA A 103 7.46 16.65 -11.30
N ALA A 104 6.93 16.65 -10.07
CA ALA A 104 5.68 17.34 -9.75
C ALA A 104 5.80 18.85 -9.96
N ALA A 105 6.91 19.45 -9.53
CA ALA A 105 7.20 20.86 -9.74
C ALA A 105 7.28 21.22 -11.23
N TYR A 106 7.97 20.40 -12.03
CA TYR A 106 8.08 20.58 -13.47
C TYR A 106 6.72 20.50 -14.18
N ILE A 107 5.90 19.49 -13.84
CA ILE A 107 4.55 19.35 -14.40
C ILE A 107 3.68 20.57 -14.05
N ASN A 108 3.75 21.08 -12.81
CA ASN A 108 3.01 22.27 -12.40
C ASN A 108 3.51 23.52 -13.13
N HIS A 109 4.81 23.64 -13.36
CA HIS A 109 5.40 24.71 -14.16
C HIS A 109 4.85 24.70 -15.61
N LEU A 110 4.86 23.53 -16.27
CA LEU A 110 4.28 23.37 -17.61
C LEU A 110 2.80 23.75 -17.66
N LYS A 111 2.05 23.41 -16.62
CA LYS A 111 0.62 23.77 -16.49
C LYS A 111 0.39 25.23 -16.07
N LYS A 112 1.45 26.03 -15.94
CA LYS A 112 1.41 27.43 -15.46
C LYS A 112 0.69 27.59 -14.11
N LYS A 113 0.67 26.54 -13.26
CA LYS A 113 0.08 26.60 -11.93
C LYS A 113 1.01 27.34 -10.98
N LYS A 114 0.53 28.46 -10.43
CA LYS A 114 1.22 29.18 -9.34
C LYS A 114 0.85 28.48 -8.02
N LEU A 115 1.77 27.70 -7.47
CA LEU A 115 1.60 27.09 -6.15
C LEU A 115 2.19 28.02 -5.09
N LYS A 116 1.42 28.30 -4.04
CA LYS A 116 1.96 28.91 -2.83
C LYS A 116 2.73 27.84 -2.06
N LEU A 117 4.02 28.12 -1.74
CA LEU A 117 4.83 27.24 -0.89
C LEU A 117 4.42 27.45 0.58
N ILE A 118 3.34 26.83 0.98
CA ILE A 118 2.82 26.84 2.35
C ILE A 118 2.76 25.40 2.84
N ALA A 119 3.36 25.12 3.99
CA ALA A 119 3.21 23.82 4.64
C ALA A 119 1.77 23.67 5.13
N GLN A 120 1.10 22.63 4.65
CA GLN A 120 -0.29 22.32 5.02
C GLN A 120 -0.35 20.89 5.57
N PRO A 121 -0.04 20.69 6.86
CA PRO A 121 0.04 19.34 7.44
C PRO A 121 -1.30 18.60 7.47
N ASN A 122 -2.42 19.33 7.37
CA ASN A 122 -3.78 18.78 7.44
C ASN A 122 -4.51 18.89 6.09
N LEU A 123 -3.79 18.86 4.96
CA LEU A 123 -4.41 18.88 3.64
C LEU A 123 -5.23 17.58 3.46
N ASN A 124 -6.55 17.71 3.37
CA ASN A 124 -7.42 16.62 2.95
C ASN A 124 -7.40 16.55 1.41
N LEU A 125 -7.11 15.35 0.89
CA LEU A 125 -7.11 15.03 -0.55
C LEU A 125 -8.52 14.69 -0.99
#